data_f9784d8317ef5fdc68f51212189cbdad
#
_entry.id   f9784d8317ef5fdc68f51212189cbdad
#
_cell.length_a   1.000
_cell.length_b   1.000
_cell.length_c   1.000
_cell.angle_alpha   90.00
_cell.angle_beta   90.00
_cell.angle_gamma   90.00
#
_symmetry.space_group_name_H-M   'P 1'
#
loop_
_entity.id
_entity.type
_entity.pdbx_description
1 polymer ?
#
loop_
_entity_poly.entity_id
_entity_poly.type
_entity_poly.pdbx_seq_one_letter_code
_entity_poly.pdbx_strand_id
1 'polypeptide(L)'
;MKASFLVAAAALSIVTTTAASLADDDGRGCSNASLRGRYGLATHGDFVGVYGTETPPVIHFYTGPSGDRAPVRLDLVTAETFDGHGNATQLEYVFSNGSDVTNGFVGPATGTYQVKQDCTGTEMLTYPNGFEIDRAFVLSNGGRTIHVLTTKIHAPFLPPEASAGVDCSKGCDVAIQLYADGERQ
;
A
#
# COMPACT_ATOMS: atom_id res chain seq x y z
N MET A 1 -72.93 29.50 0.51
CA MET A 1 -71.62 29.14 1.15
C MET A 1 -70.85 28.29 0.15
N LYS A 2 -69.79 28.82 -0.48
CA LYS A 2 -68.93 28.12 -1.45
C LYS A 2 -67.62 27.80 -0.75
N ALA A 3 -67.35 26.50 -0.60
CA ALA A 3 -66.10 26.01 -0.04
C ALA A 3 -65.08 25.80 -1.19
N SER A 4 -63.96 26.54 -1.16
CA SER A 4 -62.83 26.38 -2.09
C SER A 4 -61.83 25.42 -1.48
N PHE A 5 -61.58 24.32 -2.18
CA PHE A 5 -60.49 23.37 -1.85
C PHE A 5 -59.21 23.83 -2.52
N LEU A 6 -58.19 24.15 -1.71
CA LEU A 6 -56.83 24.36 -2.15
C LEU A 6 -56.09 23.02 -2.23
N VAL A 7 -55.66 22.63 -3.42
CA VAL A 7 -54.79 21.49 -3.65
C VAL A 7 -53.34 21.95 -3.55
N ALA A 8 -52.64 21.50 -2.52
CA ALA A 8 -51.18 21.72 -2.38
C ALA A 8 -50.42 20.67 -3.18
N ALA A 9 -49.76 21.05 -4.26
CA ALA A 9 -48.84 20.23 -4.99
C ALA A 9 -47.49 20.17 -4.26
N ALA A 10 -47.17 18.99 -3.72
CA ALA A 10 -45.84 18.73 -3.16
C ALA A 10 -44.86 18.38 -4.31
N ALA A 11 -43.89 19.24 -4.54
CA ALA A 11 -42.79 18.99 -5.49
C ALA A 11 -41.78 18.07 -4.83
N LEU A 12 -41.70 16.84 -5.35
CA LEU A 12 -40.72 15.83 -4.95
C LEU A 12 -39.37 16.15 -5.64
N SER A 13 -38.44 16.76 -4.90
CA SER A 13 -37.07 17.01 -5.41
C SER A 13 -36.27 15.72 -5.38
N ILE A 14 -36.05 15.13 -6.55
CA ILE A 14 -35.14 13.98 -6.73
C ILE A 14 -33.71 14.51 -6.66
N VAL A 15 -33.05 14.28 -5.53
CA VAL A 15 -31.59 14.49 -5.41
C VAL A 15 -30.90 13.34 -6.13
N THR A 16 -30.48 13.59 -7.36
CA THR A 16 -29.58 12.68 -8.07
C THR A 16 -28.17 12.84 -7.47
N THR A 17 -27.76 11.92 -6.60
CA THR A 17 -26.36 11.77 -6.21
C THR A 17 -25.59 11.29 -7.44
N THR A 18 -24.88 12.20 -8.11
CA THR A 18 -23.86 11.82 -9.09
C THR A 18 -22.74 11.14 -8.32
N ALA A 19 -22.65 9.80 -8.45
CA ALA A 19 -21.43 9.08 -8.10
C ALA A 19 -20.32 9.70 -8.95
N ALA A 20 -19.33 10.35 -8.32
CA ALA A 20 -18.14 10.81 -9.01
C ALA A 20 -17.48 9.57 -9.60
N SER A 21 -17.53 9.43 -10.93
CA SER A 21 -16.79 8.39 -11.63
C SER A 21 -15.31 8.70 -11.45
N LEU A 22 -14.56 7.76 -10.91
CA LEU A 22 -13.10 7.79 -10.85
C LEU A 22 -12.48 7.62 -12.26
N ALA A 23 -13.26 7.80 -13.32
CA ALA A 23 -12.80 7.74 -14.69
C ALA A 23 -11.96 8.98 -14.99
N ASP A 24 -10.79 8.77 -15.56
CA ASP A 24 -9.97 9.76 -16.21
C ASP A 24 -10.83 10.62 -17.14
N ASP A 25 -10.61 11.92 -17.17
CA ASP A 25 -11.44 12.94 -17.86
C ASP A 25 -11.60 12.70 -19.37
N ASP A 26 -10.83 11.76 -19.96
CA ASP A 26 -10.82 11.44 -21.39
C ASP A 26 -11.51 10.11 -21.77
N GLY A 27 -12.11 9.38 -20.83
CA GLY A 27 -12.75 8.06 -21.09
C GLY A 27 -11.75 6.96 -21.51
N ARG A 28 -10.44 7.22 -21.43
CA ARG A 28 -9.39 6.24 -21.63
C ARG A 28 -9.07 5.62 -20.29
N GLY A 29 -9.17 4.29 -20.18
CA GLY A 29 -8.76 3.56 -18.99
C GLY A 29 -7.28 3.77 -18.68
N CYS A 30 -6.88 3.43 -17.45
CA CYS A 30 -5.48 3.52 -17.02
C CYS A 30 -4.56 2.54 -17.76
N SER A 31 -3.28 2.85 -17.73
CA SER A 31 -2.19 2.01 -18.24
C SER A 31 -0.90 2.31 -17.47
N ASN A 32 0.19 1.59 -17.74
CA ASN A 32 1.49 1.90 -17.14
C ASN A 32 1.91 3.36 -17.36
N ALA A 33 1.53 3.97 -18.50
CA ALA A 33 1.83 5.37 -18.79
C ALA A 33 1.09 6.36 -17.86
N SER A 34 -0.03 5.96 -17.25
CA SER A 34 -0.75 6.75 -16.25
C SER A 34 0.06 6.91 -14.97
N LEU A 35 0.88 5.90 -14.65
CA LEU A 35 1.80 5.90 -13.51
C LEU A 35 3.22 6.21 -14.02
N ARG A 36 3.52 7.50 -14.23
CA ARG A 36 4.82 7.97 -14.70
C ARG A 36 5.27 9.19 -13.91
N GLY A 37 6.56 9.21 -13.52
CA GLY A 37 7.19 10.33 -12.81
C GLY A 37 7.62 9.94 -11.40
N ARG A 38 7.95 10.95 -10.60
CA ARG A 38 8.36 10.78 -9.21
C ARG A 38 7.17 10.99 -8.28
N TYR A 39 7.05 10.12 -7.30
CA TYR A 39 6.03 10.15 -6.25
C TYR A 39 6.69 10.22 -4.89
N GLY A 40 6.10 11.00 -3.98
CA GLY A 40 6.39 10.94 -2.55
C GLY A 40 5.29 10.13 -1.88
N LEU A 41 5.66 9.08 -1.15
CA LEU A 41 4.71 8.24 -0.42
C LEU A 41 4.95 8.35 1.09
N ALA A 42 3.87 8.39 1.86
CA ALA A 42 3.88 8.19 3.30
C ALA A 42 3.28 6.81 3.60
N THR A 43 4.07 5.93 4.21
CA THR A 43 3.68 4.56 4.53
C THR A 43 3.57 4.38 6.03
N HIS A 44 2.51 3.74 6.48
CA HIS A 44 2.24 3.46 7.89
C HIS A 44 1.76 2.02 8.06
N GLY A 45 2.04 1.44 9.22
CA GLY A 45 1.49 0.14 9.60
C GLY A 45 2.38 -0.63 10.54
N ASP A 46 2.19 -1.95 10.52
CA ASP A 46 2.81 -2.83 11.51
C ASP A 46 3.39 -4.09 10.86
N PHE A 47 4.54 -4.54 11.33
CA PHE A 47 4.95 -5.93 11.24
C PHE A 47 4.31 -6.68 12.41
N VAL A 48 3.46 -7.64 12.11
CA VAL A 48 2.70 -8.36 13.14
C VAL A 48 3.32 -9.70 13.54
N GLY A 49 4.17 -10.25 12.69
CA GLY A 49 4.84 -11.53 12.93
C GLY A 49 5.49 -12.09 11.67
N VAL A 50 5.74 -13.38 11.67
CA VAL A 50 6.35 -14.15 10.58
C VAL A 50 5.46 -15.35 10.26
N TYR A 51 5.31 -15.69 8.98
CA TYR A 51 4.64 -16.92 8.58
C TYR A 51 5.57 -18.11 8.83
N GLY A 52 5.05 -19.11 9.55
CA GLY A 52 5.72 -20.38 9.73
C GLY A 52 5.70 -21.25 8.47
N THR A 53 6.37 -22.40 8.54
CA THR A 53 6.48 -23.38 7.44
C THR A 53 5.36 -24.42 7.44
N GLU A 54 4.40 -24.32 8.35
CA GLU A 54 3.25 -25.21 8.48
C GLU A 54 2.34 -25.15 7.24
N THR A 55 1.55 -26.18 7.03
CA THR A 55 0.58 -26.25 5.93
C THR A 55 -0.84 -26.46 6.48
N PRO A 56 -1.74 -25.46 6.40
CA PRO A 56 -1.52 -24.10 5.87
C PRO A 56 -0.57 -23.26 6.74
N PRO A 57 0.06 -22.21 6.20
CA PRO A 57 0.95 -21.33 6.96
C PRO A 57 0.24 -20.69 8.15
N VAL A 58 0.91 -20.64 9.30
CA VAL A 58 0.44 -20.02 10.53
C VAL A 58 1.28 -18.77 10.81
N ILE A 59 0.66 -17.71 11.33
CA ILE A 59 1.38 -16.51 11.74
C ILE A 59 1.91 -16.70 13.16
N HIS A 60 3.23 -16.63 13.31
CA HIS A 60 3.92 -16.51 14.58
C HIS A 60 4.03 -15.02 14.93
N PHE A 61 3.23 -14.57 15.89
CA PHE A 61 3.15 -13.17 16.24
C PHE A 61 4.37 -12.72 17.06
N TYR A 62 4.81 -11.48 16.82
CA TYR A 62 5.73 -10.83 17.75
C TYR A 62 5.07 -10.68 19.13
N THR A 63 5.83 -10.95 20.19
CA THR A 63 5.38 -10.85 21.57
C THR A 63 6.32 -9.98 22.40
N GLY A 64 5.73 -9.18 23.28
CA GLY A 64 6.46 -8.43 24.30
C GLY A 64 6.92 -9.31 25.45
N PRO A 65 7.62 -8.73 26.43
CA PRO A 65 8.13 -9.45 27.62
C PRO A 65 7.03 -10.12 28.46
N SER A 66 5.80 -9.61 28.40
CA SER A 66 4.62 -10.19 29.09
C SER A 66 3.98 -11.36 28.34
N GLY A 67 4.45 -11.67 27.12
CA GLY A 67 3.85 -12.66 26.22
C GLY A 67 2.66 -12.13 25.41
N ASP A 68 2.25 -10.88 25.62
CA ASP A 68 1.21 -10.24 24.82
C ASP A 68 1.73 -9.93 23.41
N ARG A 69 0.81 -9.88 22.42
CA ARG A 69 1.17 -9.48 21.05
C ARG A 69 1.74 -8.06 21.04
N ALA A 70 2.91 -7.90 20.44
CA ALA A 70 3.63 -6.64 20.37
C ALA A 70 4.09 -6.38 18.92
N PRO A 71 3.20 -5.93 18.02
CA PRO A 71 3.57 -5.63 16.65
C PRO A 71 4.63 -4.52 16.59
N VAL A 72 5.50 -4.60 15.60
CA VAL A 72 6.53 -3.59 15.34
C VAL A 72 5.95 -2.53 14.44
N ARG A 73 5.72 -1.33 14.97
CA ARG A 73 5.20 -0.21 14.20
C ARG A 73 6.23 0.33 13.23
N LEU A 74 5.78 0.62 12.02
CA LEU A 74 6.59 1.22 10.96
C LEU A 74 5.95 2.51 10.46
N ASP A 75 6.79 3.53 10.30
CA ASP A 75 6.48 4.77 9.61
C ASP A 75 7.61 5.02 8.59
N LEU A 76 7.25 5.20 7.32
CA LEU A 76 8.22 5.38 6.25
C LEU A 76 7.85 6.59 5.39
N VAL A 77 8.86 7.26 4.89
CA VAL A 77 8.73 8.15 3.73
C VAL A 77 9.51 7.58 2.57
N THR A 78 8.90 7.59 1.40
CA THR A 78 9.42 6.93 0.21
C THR A 78 9.47 7.92 -0.95
N ALA A 79 10.55 7.90 -1.70
CA ALA A 79 10.65 8.56 -3.00
C ALA A 79 10.69 7.47 -4.08
N GLU A 80 9.63 7.35 -4.84
CA GLU A 80 9.47 6.33 -5.86
C GLU A 80 9.38 6.95 -7.26
N THR A 81 10.05 6.35 -8.22
CA THR A 81 10.05 6.82 -9.61
C THR A 81 9.57 5.70 -10.53
N PHE A 82 8.52 5.99 -11.29
CA PHE A 82 7.94 5.11 -12.30
C PHE A 82 8.30 5.61 -13.70
N ASP A 83 8.76 4.73 -14.61
CA ASP A 83 9.18 5.10 -15.96
C ASP A 83 8.03 5.23 -16.98
N GLY A 84 6.82 4.81 -16.61
CA GLY A 84 5.66 4.75 -17.51
C GLY A 84 5.62 3.51 -18.42
N HIS A 85 6.61 2.62 -18.31
CA HIS A 85 6.75 1.41 -19.12
C HIS A 85 6.70 0.12 -18.30
N GLY A 86 6.59 0.22 -16.98
CA GLY A 86 6.48 -0.92 -16.08
C GLY A 86 7.69 -1.13 -15.19
N ASN A 87 8.65 -0.19 -15.12
CA ASN A 87 9.78 -0.27 -14.20
C ASN A 87 9.68 0.83 -13.14
N ALA A 88 10.07 0.48 -11.91
CA ALA A 88 10.10 1.38 -10.77
C ALA A 88 11.46 1.35 -10.06
N THR A 89 11.77 2.47 -9.40
CA THR A 89 12.90 2.58 -8.46
C THR A 89 12.48 3.31 -7.21
N GLN A 90 12.90 2.85 -6.04
CA GLN A 90 12.47 3.37 -4.75
C GLN A 90 13.66 3.66 -3.84
N LEU A 91 13.60 4.81 -3.15
CA LEU A 91 14.39 5.13 -1.97
C LEU A 91 13.44 5.28 -0.79
N GLU A 92 13.83 4.78 0.37
CA GLU A 92 13.00 4.89 1.58
C GLU A 92 13.82 5.31 2.81
N TYR A 93 13.15 5.97 3.74
CA TYR A 93 13.64 6.30 5.06
C TYR A 93 12.67 5.71 6.09
N VAL A 94 13.18 4.87 6.99
CA VAL A 94 12.35 4.01 7.85
C VAL A 94 12.53 4.34 9.32
N PHE A 95 11.40 4.53 10.01
CA PHE A 95 11.28 4.55 11.46
C PHE A 95 10.59 3.28 11.95
N SER A 96 11.12 2.68 12.99
CA SER A 96 10.53 1.53 13.65
C SER A 96 10.37 1.81 15.14
N ASN A 97 9.14 1.66 15.66
CA ASN A 97 8.82 1.95 17.07
C ASN A 97 9.35 3.31 17.55
N GLY A 98 9.29 4.34 16.68
CA GLY A 98 9.75 5.70 16.98
C GLY A 98 11.27 5.91 16.91
N SER A 99 12.03 4.93 16.43
CA SER A 99 13.48 5.01 16.26
C SER A 99 13.87 4.98 14.78
N ASP A 100 14.85 5.78 14.38
CA ASP A 100 15.47 5.71 13.07
C ASP A 100 16.27 4.40 12.93
N VAL A 101 15.89 3.57 11.95
CA VAL A 101 16.55 2.27 11.73
C VAL A 101 17.42 2.25 10.47
N THR A 102 17.30 3.24 9.60
CA THR A 102 18.06 3.31 8.33
C THR A 102 19.17 4.33 8.33
N ASN A 103 19.17 5.30 9.29
CA ASN A 103 20.12 6.40 9.37
C ASN A 103 20.24 7.17 8.03
N GLY A 104 19.10 7.46 7.40
CA GLY A 104 19.00 8.12 6.11
C GLY A 104 18.20 7.33 5.08
N PHE A 105 18.13 7.85 3.85
CA PHE A 105 17.51 7.12 2.76
C PHE A 105 18.35 5.93 2.32
N VAL A 106 17.70 4.76 2.20
CA VAL A 106 18.30 3.50 1.73
C VAL A 106 17.68 3.08 0.39
N GLY A 107 18.39 2.21 -0.32
CA GLY A 107 18.05 1.74 -1.66
C GLY A 107 19.18 2.03 -2.65
N PRO A 108 18.90 2.16 -3.98
CA PRO A 108 17.57 2.01 -4.54
C PRO A 108 17.09 0.56 -4.55
N ALA A 109 15.83 0.33 -4.17
CA ALA A 109 15.13 -0.85 -4.62
C ALA A 109 14.78 -0.66 -6.10
N THR A 110 14.71 -1.76 -6.84
CA THR A 110 14.27 -1.78 -8.24
C THR A 110 13.16 -2.79 -8.43
N GLY A 111 12.27 -2.54 -9.36
CA GLY A 111 11.15 -3.45 -9.55
C GLY A 111 10.36 -3.20 -10.82
N THR A 112 9.28 -3.95 -10.92
CA THR A 112 8.33 -3.87 -12.02
C THR A 112 6.93 -3.63 -11.52
N TYR A 113 6.11 -2.94 -12.33
CA TYR A 113 4.70 -2.71 -12.03
C TYR A 113 3.83 -2.91 -13.26
N GLN A 114 2.55 -3.17 -13.03
CA GLN A 114 1.54 -3.27 -14.07
C GLN A 114 0.27 -2.54 -13.63
N VAL A 115 -0.23 -1.66 -14.50
CA VAL A 115 -1.50 -0.94 -14.33
C VAL A 115 -2.54 -1.53 -15.28
N LYS A 116 -3.73 -1.86 -14.75
CA LYS A 116 -4.89 -2.32 -15.51
C LYS A 116 -5.76 -1.14 -15.94
N GLN A 117 -6.67 -1.39 -16.90
CA GLN A 117 -7.60 -0.37 -17.41
C GLN A 117 -8.54 0.21 -16.34
N ASP A 118 -8.83 -0.54 -15.28
CA ASP A 118 -9.66 -0.11 -14.15
C ASP A 118 -8.88 0.72 -13.11
N CYS A 119 -7.65 1.13 -13.44
CA CYS A 119 -6.75 1.90 -12.58
C CYS A 119 -6.25 1.15 -11.34
N THR A 120 -6.47 -0.16 -11.24
CA THR A 120 -5.79 -1.01 -10.28
C THR A 120 -4.44 -1.47 -10.83
N GLY A 121 -3.53 -1.83 -9.94
CA GLY A 121 -2.24 -2.36 -10.36
C GLY A 121 -1.54 -3.18 -9.30
N THR A 122 -0.42 -3.75 -9.71
CA THR A 122 0.50 -4.50 -8.84
C THR A 122 1.92 -4.06 -9.09
N GLU A 123 2.75 -4.17 -8.08
CA GLU A 123 4.16 -3.86 -8.11
C GLU A 123 4.94 -4.90 -7.33
N MET A 124 6.15 -5.21 -7.80
CA MET A 124 7.13 -6.02 -7.10
C MET A 124 8.45 -5.25 -7.05
N LEU A 125 9.00 -5.06 -5.86
CA LEU A 125 10.28 -4.39 -5.62
C LEU A 125 11.27 -5.36 -5.00
N THR A 126 12.54 -5.27 -5.41
CA THR A 126 13.66 -6.01 -4.83
C THR A 126 14.73 -5.04 -4.35
N TYR A 127 15.12 -5.17 -3.12
CA TYR A 127 16.18 -4.38 -2.49
C TYR A 127 17.55 -5.03 -2.71
N PRO A 128 18.67 -4.26 -2.67
CA PRO A 128 20.02 -4.80 -2.83
C PRO A 128 20.40 -5.86 -1.79
N ASN A 129 19.78 -5.84 -0.61
CA ASN A 129 19.97 -6.82 0.46
C ASN A 129 19.10 -8.09 0.30
N GLY A 130 18.32 -8.19 -0.79
CA GLY A 130 17.50 -9.33 -1.12
C GLY A 130 16.09 -9.34 -0.53
N PHE A 131 15.66 -8.27 0.16
CA PHE A 131 14.25 -8.10 0.51
C PHE A 131 13.40 -7.93 -0.75
N GLU A 132 12.25 -8.60 -0.77
CA GLU A 132 11.25 -8.47 -1.84
C GLU A 132 9.93 -7.98 -1.26
N ILE A 133 9.28 -7.04 -1.95
CA ILE A 133 8.01 -6.44 -1.54
C ILE A 133 7.03 -6.52 -2.69
N ASP A 134 5.89 -7.20 -2.47
CA ASP A 134 4.76 -7.18 -3.38
C ASP A 134 3.72 -6.18 -2.89
N ARG A 135 3.16 -5.41 -3.81
CA ARG A 135 2.14 -4.38 -3.54
C ARG A 135 0.98 -4.50 -4.51
N ALA A 136 -0.20 -4.14 -4.02
CA ALA A 136 -1.35 -3.80 -4.84
C ALA A 136 -1.64 -2.31 -4.68
N PHE A 137 -2.11 -1.64 -5.74
CA PHE A 137 -2.40 -0.23 -5.68
C PHE A 137 -3.62 0.16 -6.54
N VAL A 138 -4.16 1.34 -6.25
CA VAL A 138 -5.20 2.00 -7.04
C VAL A 138 -4.72 3.42 -7.38
N LEU A 139 -4.94 3.83 -8.62
CA LEU A 139 -4.66 5.18 -9.08
C LEU A 139 -5.92 6.03 -9.04
N SER A 140 -5.78 7.29 -8.67
CA SER A 140 -6.82 8.31 -8.72
C SER A 140 -6.27 9.61 -9.32
N ASN A 141 -7.16 10.57 -9.61
CA ASN A 141 -6.80 11.88 -10.16
C ASN A 141 -5.93 11.81 -11.43
N GLY A 142 -6.27 10.91 -12.36
CA GLY A 142 -5.49 10.73 -13.60
C GLY A 142 -4.07 10.24 -13.33
N GLY A 143 -3.86 9.38 -12.35
CA GLY A 143 -2.55 8.86 -11.96
C GLY A 143 -1.69 9.84 -11.16
N ARG A 144 -2.26 10.93 -10.64
CA ARG A 144 -1.53 11.86 -9.76
C ARG A 144 -1.41 11.33 -8.34
N THR A 145 -2.41 10.57 -7.91
CA THR A 145 -2.46 9.98 -6.56
C THR A 145 -2.41 8.46 -6.69
N ILE A 146 -1.65 7.82 -5.81
CA ILE A 146 -1.54 6.37 -5.68
C ILE A 146 -1.87 5.96 -4.25
N HIS A 147 -2.73 4.96 -4.09
CA HIS A 147 -3.05 4.32 -2.83
C HIS A 147 -2.52 2.90 -2.86
N VAL A 148 -1.67 2.55 -1.92
CA VAL A 148 -0.88 1.30 -1.95
C VAL A 148 -1.18 0.46 -0.72
N LEU A 149 -1.33 -0.85 -0.94
CA LEU A 149 -1.33 -1.88 0.10
C LEU A 149 -0.15 -2.81 -0.16
N THR A 150 0.72 -2.99 0.82
CA THR A 150 1.73 -4.05 0.76
C THR A 150 1.06 -5.39 1.03
N THR A 151 1.17 -6.32 0.08
CA THR A 151 0.51 -7.63 0.12
C THR A 151 1.43 -8.74 0.60
N LYS A 152 2.75 -8.56 0.41
CA LYS A 152 3.78 -9.51 0.84
C LYS A 152 5.10 -8.81 1.08
N ILE A 153 5.85 -9.27 2.08
CA ILE A 153 7.27 -9.00 2.24
C ILE A 153 7.98 -10.34 2.42
N HIS A 154 8.97 -10.61 1.58
CA HIS A 154 9.91 -11.71 1.78
C HIS A 154 11.24 -11.16 2.27
N ALA A 155 11.66 -11.60 3.45
CA ALA A 155 12.97 -11.31 4.02
C ALA A 155 13.91 -12.48 3.69
N PRO A 156 15.06 -12.27 3.04
CA PRO A 156 16.01 -13.35 2.70
C PRO A 156 16.65 -13.96 3.94
N PHE A 157 16.63 -13.22 5.04
CA PHE A 157 17.12 -13.61 6.36
C PHE A 157 16.48 -12.72 7.42
N LEU A 158 16.09 -13.32 8.55
CA LEU A 158 15.75 -12.57 9.77
C LEU A 158 16.58 -13.17 10.94
N PRO A 159 17.18 -12.31 11.78
CA PRO A 159 17.86 -12.78 12.97
C PRO A 159 16.83 -13.36 13.97
N PRO A 160 17.24 -14.26 14.88
CA PRO A 160 16.34 -14.96 15.79
C PRO A 160 15.40 -14.03 16.59
N GLU A 161 15.88 -12.86 16.99
CA GLU A 161 15.10 -11.86 17.73
C GLU A 161 13.99 -11.20 16.87
N ALA A 162 14.12 -11.21 15.54
CA ALA A 162 13.17 -10.67 14.59
C ALA A 162 12.33 -11.74 13.88
N SER A 163 12.51 -13.02 14.22
CA SER A 163 11.87 -14.14 13.52
C SER A 163 10.63 -14.70 14.23
N ALA A 164 10.24 -14.13 15.36
CA ALA A 164 9.14 -14.63 16.20
C ALA A 164 9.23 -16.13 16.52
N GLY A 165 10.46 -16.66 16.63
CA GLY A 165 10.71 -18.08 16.91
C GLY A 165 10.68 -19.00 15.68
N VAL A 166 10.48 -18.48 14.49
CA VAL A 166 10.56 -19.22 13.21
C VAL A 166 12.01 -19.30 12.75
N ASP A 167 12.42 -20.43 12.17
CA ASP A 167 13.75 -20.54 11.51
C ASP A 167 13.72 -19.81 10.15
N CYS A 168 14.24 -18.60 10.14
CA CYS A 168 14.33 -17.75 8.95
C CYS A 168 15.73 -17.74 8.29
N SER A 169 16.57 -18.74 8.57
CA SER A 169 17.93 -18.82 8.01
C SER A 169 17.97 -18.94 6.47
N LYS A 170 16.85 -19.34 5.85
CA LYS A 170 16.68 -19.47 4.39
C LYS A 170 15.66 -18.50 3.82
N GLY A 171 15.30 -17.46 4.57
CA GLY A 171 14.26 -16.52 4.23
C GLY A 171 12.91 -16.86 4.86
N CYS A 172 12.09 -15.81 5.05
CA CYS A 172 10.73 -15.90 5.59
C CYS A 172 9.82 -14.87 4.95
N ASP A 173 8.54 -15.23 4.87
CA ASP A 173 7.49 -14.26 4.59
C ASP A 173 7.05 -13.57 5.88
N VAL A 174 7.02 -12.24 5.88
CA VAL A 174 6.65 -11.42 7.03
C VAL A 174 5.15 -11.12 7.00
N ALA A 175 4.48 -11.32 8.12
CA ALA A 175 3.09 -10.94 8.28
C ALA A 175 2.99 -9.44 8.57
N ILE A 176 2.28 -8.71 7.72
CA ILE A 176 2.29 -7.24 7.66
C ILE A 176 0.88 -6.67 7.55
N GLN A 177 0.76 -5.40 7.97
CA GLN A 177 -0.36 -4.50 7.70
C GLN A 177 0.23 -3.14 7.36
N LEU A 178 0.65 -2.93 6.09
CA LEU A 178 1.24 -1.67 5.62
C LEU A 178 0.41 -1.08 4.49
N TYR A 179 0.12 0.21 4.59
CA TYR A 179 -0.54 0.98 3.55
C TYR A 179 0.20 2.30 3.34
N ALA A 180 0.12 2.83 2.14
CA ALA A 180 0.73 4.09 1.77
C ALA A 180 -0.20 4.93 0.89
N ASP A 181 -0.09 6.24 1.06
CA ASP A 181 -0.65 7.22 0.15
C ASP A 181 0.47 8.02 -0.47
N GLY A 182 0.38 8.27 -1.77
CA GLY A 182 1.41 8.98 -2.52
C GLY A 182 0.85 9.95 -3.54
N GLU A 183 1.63 11.00 -3.78
CA GLU A 183 1.33 12.02 -4.78
C GLU A 183 2.51 12.23 -5.72
N ARG A 184 2.19 12.47 -6.99
CA ARG A 184 3.17 12.83 -8.01
C ARG A 184 3.72 14.24 -7.75
N GLN A 185 5.03 14.34 -7.70
CA GLN A 185 5.79 15.57 -7.50
C GLN A 185 6.03 16.33 -8.82
#